data_b18d088b093055368890c822a6470b05
#
_entry.id   b18d088b093055368890c822a6470b05
#
_cell.length_a   1.000
_cell.length_b   1.000
_cell.length_c   1.000
_cell.angle_alpha   90.00
_cell.angle_beta   90.00
_cell.angle_gamma   90.00
#
_symmetry.space_group_name_H-M   'P 1'
#
loop_
_entity.id
_entity.type
_entity.pdbx_description
1 polymer ?
#
loop_
_entity_poly.entity_id
_entity_poly.type
_entity_poly.pdbx_seq_one_letter_code
_entity_poly.pdbx_strand_id
1 'polypeptide(L)'
;MIYESASKVEIDMFVPLVKNIVLTGGTTMFPGLSSRVYRELTTIFAREKYNGDTSRVAKTGLTVNDPPRRKHSVFIGASFLAKGAPNDRWVSRQEYEEKGVKCIQKWSY
;
A
#
# COMPACT_ATOMS: atom_id res chain seq x y z
N MET A 1 2.36 -3.65 13.01
CA MET A 1 2.21 -2.63 11.93
C MET A 1 0.93 -2.84 11.10
N ILE A 2 0.80 -3.82 10.18
CA ILE A 2 -0.40 -3.96 9.32
C ILE A 2 -1.68 -4.07 10.16
N TYR A 3 -1.71 -4.97 11.15
CA TYR A 3 -2.84 -5.12 12.06
C TYR A 3 -3.15 -3.82 12.81
N GLU A 4 -2.15 -3.19 13.39
CA GLU A 4 -2.32 -1.94 14.15
C GLU A 4 -2.87 -0.80 13.28
N SER A 5 -2.39 -0.68 12.03
CA SER A 5 -2.92 0.30 11.10
C SER A 5 -4.37 0.02 10.73
N ALA A 6 -4.70 -1.25 10.45
CA ALA A 6 -6.06 -1.65 10.11
C ALA A 6 -7.03 -1.57 11.30
N SER A 7 -6.55 -1.71 12.56
CA SER A 7 -7.40 -1.61 13.75
C SER A 7 -7.70 -0.19 14.21
N LYS A 8 -6.94 0.80 13.70
CA LYS A 8 -7.14 2.23 14.02
C LYS A 8 -8.17 2.93 13.13
N VAL A 9 -8.61 2.27 12.07
CA VAL A 9 -9.62 2.84 11.17
C VAL A 9 -11.03 2.47 11.63
N GLU A 10 -12.01 3.21 11.12
CA GLU A 10 -13.43 2.92 11.35
C GLU A 10 -13.80 1.50 10.92
N ILE A 11 -14.78 0.92 11.61
CA ILE A 11 -15.13 -0.48 11.45
C ILE A 11 -15.54 -0.83 10.01
N ASP A 12 -16.17 0.11 9.32
CA ASP A 12 -16.63 -0.06 7.93
C ASP A 12 -15.47 -0.12 6.93
N MET A 13 -14.34 0.52 7.26
CA MET A 13 -13.15 0.53 6.41
C MET A 13 -12.22 -0.66 6.66
N PHE A 14 -12.38 -1.36 7.77
CA PHE A 14 -11.52 -2.48 8.12
C PHE A 14 -11.54 -3.60 7.07
N VAL A 15 -12.73 -4.05 6.68
CA VAL A 15 -12.88 -5.16 5.72
C VAL A 15 -12.33 -4.78 4.33
N PRO A 16 -12.65 -3.62 3.75
CA PRO A 16 -12.00 -3.16 2.51
C PRO A 16 -10.48 -3.13 2.58
N LEU A 17 -9.90 -2.67 3.68
CA LEU A 17 -8.44 -2.60 3.83
C LEU A 17 -7.78 -3.97 3.86
N VAL A 18 -8.31 -4.92 4.64
CA VAL A 18 -7.73 -6.26 4.75
C VAL A 18 -7.90 -7.10 3.49
N LYS A 19 -8.88 -6.77 2.65
CA LYS A 19 -9.05 -7.38 1.32
C LYS A 19 -8.07 -6.86 0.27
N ASN A 20 -7.44 -5.72 0.52
CA ASN A 20 -6.62 -5.02 -0.47
C ASN A 20 -5.20 -4.74 0.03
N ILE A 21 -4.59 -5.67 0.73
CA ILE A 21 -3.18 -5.55 1.12
C ILE A 21 -2.31 -5.82 -0.10
N VAL A 22 -1.49 -4.85 -0.48
CA VAL A 22 -0.61 -4.95 -1.65
C VAL A 22 0.85 -4.89 -1.22
N LEU A 23 1.65 -5.87 -1.64
CA LEU A 23 3.09 -5.87 -1.44
C LEU A 23 3.79 -5.13 -2.57
N THR A 24 4.75 -4.27 -2.23
CA THR A 24 5.57 -3.53 -3.19
C THR A 24 7.01 -3.40 -2.72
N GLY A 25 7.91 -3.13 -3.65
CA GLY A 25 9.33 -2.92 -3.38
C GLY A 25 10.19 -4.17 -3.56
N GLY A 26 11.49 -3.96 -3.80
CA GLY A 26 12.46 -5.02 -4.09
C GLY A 26 12.59 -6.05 -2.97
N THR A 27 12.58 -5.62 -1.72
CA THR A 27 12.67 -6.51 -0.55
C THR A 27 11.50 -7.49 -0.46
N THR A 28 10.34 -7.14 -1.00
CA THR A 28 9.16 -8.03 -0.99
C THR A 28 9.29 -9.21 -1.96
N MET A 29 10.31 -9.22 -2.82
CA MET A 29 10.55 -10.28 -3.79
C MET A 29 11.06 -11.60 -3.16
N PHE A 30 11.31 -11.62 -1.86
CA PHE A 30 11.70 -12.85 -1.16
C PHE A 30 10.71 -13.98 -1.40
N PRO A 31 11.19 -15.19 -1.79
CA PRO A 31 10.33 -16.35 -1.97
C PRO A 31 9.52 -16.64 -0.70
N GLY A 32 8.22 -16.88 -0.87
CA GLY A 32 7.33 -17.21 0.24
C GLY A 32 6.95 -16.06 1.17
N LEU A 33 7.39 -14.82 0.90
CA LEU A 33 7.06 -13.69 1.76
C LEU A 33 5.54 -13.45 1.83
N SER A 34 4.85 -13.44 0.70
CA SER A 34 3.39 -13.22 0.67
C SER A 34 2.63 -14.28 1.46
N SER A 35 3.00 -15.55 1.31
CA SER A 35 2.40 -16.65 2.06
C SER A 35 2.66 -16.54 3.56
N ARG A 36 3.86 -16.11 3.95
CA ARG A 36 4.21 -15.87 5.34
C ARG A 36 3.41 -14.71 5.92
N VAL A 37 3.34 -13.58 5.22
CA VAL A 37 2.56 -12.41 5.64
C VAL A 37 1.09 -12.79 5.80
N TYR A 38 0.51 -13.51 4.86
CA TYR A 38 -0.87 -13.98 4.94
C TYR A 38 -1.11 -14.84 6.19
N ARG A 39 -0.24 -15.83 6.44
CA ARG A 39 -0.35 -16.74 7.59
C ARG A 39 -0.22 -16.00 8.91
N GLU A 40 0.78 -15.13 9.05
CA GLU A 40 0.98 -14.33 10.26
C GLU A 40 -0.19 -13.40 10.52
N LEU A 41 -0.70 -12.72 9.49
CA LEU A 41 -1.88 -11.87 9.62
C LEU A 41 -3.12 -12.67 10.02
N THR A 42 -3.33 -13.85 9.43
CA THR A 42 -4.45 -14.73 9.80
C THR A 42 -4.39 -15.09 11.29
N THR A 43 -3.20 -15.44 11.78
CA THR A 43 -3.00 -15.77 13.20
C THR A 43 -3.26 -14.56 14.11
N ILE A 44 -2.75 -13.38 13.73
CA ILE A 44 -2.94 -12.16 14.53
C ILE A 44 -4.41 -11.74 14.55
N PHE A 45 -5.09 -11.72 13.39
CA PHE A 45 -6.50 -11.36 13.32
C PHE A 45 -7.38 -12.36 14.07
N ALA A 46 -7.09 -13.66 13.97
CA ALA A 46 -7.82 -14.68 14.74
C ALA A 46 -7.68 -14.40 16.24
N ARG A 47 -6.46 -14.20 16.73
CA ARG A 47 -6.19 -13.99 18.14
C ARG A 47 -6.80 -12.68 18.67
N GLU A 48 -6.55 -11.56 17.99
CA GLU A 48 -6.87 -10.23 18.51
C GLU A 48 -8.31 -9.77 18.24
N LYS A 49 -8.94 -10.28 17.18
CA LYS A 49 -10.28 -9.80 16.77
C LYS A 49 -11.38 -10.87 16.87
N TYR A 50 -11.02 -12.15 16.75
CA TYR A 50 -11.99 -13.24 16.63
C TYR A 50 -11.82 -14.34 17.67
N ASN A 51 -11.17 -14.05 18.81
CA ASN A 51 -10.98 -14.98 19.94
C ASN A 51 -10.44 -16.36 19.52
N GLY A 52 -9.49 -16.38 18.56
CA GLY A 52 -8.89 -17.60 18.05
C GLY A 52 -9.61 -18.26 16.87
N ASP A 53 -10.74 -17.73 16.43
CA ASP A 53 -11.52 -18.30 15.32
C ASP A 53 -10.97 -17.90 13.95
N THR A 54 -10.19 -18.80 13.35
CA THR A 54 -9.63 -18.61 12.02
C THR A 54 -10.68 -18.68 10.89
N SER A 55 -11.83 -19.34 11.13
CA SER A 55 -12.90 -19.42 10.14
C SER A 55 -13.54 -18.06 9.88
N ARG A 56 -13.62 -17.21 10.89
CA ARG A 56 -14.07 -15.82 10.74
C ARG A 56 -13.09 -14.95 9.96
N VAL A 57 -11.78 -15.18 10.15
CA VAL A 57 -10.76 -14.49 9.33
C VAL A 57 -10.92 -14.84 7.84
N ALA A 58 -11.13 -16.11 7.53
CA ALA A 58 -11.37 -16.55 6.16
C ALA A 58 -12.62 -15.89 5.55
N LYS A 59 -13.71 -15.78 6.30
CA LYS A 59 -14.94 -15.08 5.88
C LYS A 59 -14.73 -13.57 5.66
N THR A 60 -13.76 -12.95 6.35
CA THR A 60 -13.42 -11.55 6.14
C THR A 60 -12.82 -11.30 4.76
N GLY A 61 -12.25 -12.34 4.12
CA GLY A 61 -11.65 -12.25 2.78
C GLY A 61 -10.27 -11.60 2.78
N LEU A 62 -9.48 -11.80 3.86
CA LEU A 62 -8.09 -11.35 3.92
C LEU A 62 -7.33 -11.76 2.67
N THR A 63 -6.73 -10.80 1.98
CA THR A 63 -5.99 -11.02 0.75
C THR A 63 -4.67 -10.25 0.75
N VAL A 64 -3.61 -10.92 0.35
CA VAL A 64 -2.28 -10.31 0.17
C VAL A 64 -1.92 -10.42 -1.30
N ASN A 65 -1.96 -9.30 -2.00
CA ASN A 65 -1.63 -9.20 -3.42
C ASN A 65 -0.14 -8.99 -3.59
N ASP A 66 0.51 -9.87 -4.34
CA ASP A 66 1.95 -9.85 -4.60
C ASP A 66 2.27 -9.87 -6.11
N PRO A 67 1.99 -8.79 -6.85
CA PRO A 67 2.19 -8.73 -8.29
C PRO A 67 3.63 -9.12 -8.68
N PRO A 68 3.84 -9.83 -9.80
CA PRO A 68 5.17 -10.31 -10.20
C PRO A 68 6.17 -9.17 -10.47
N ARG A 69 5.69 -7.99 -10.87
CA ARG A 69 6.51 -6.80 -11.11
C ARG A 69 6.55 -5.82 -9.92
N ARG A 70 6.22 -6.27 -8.71
CA ARG A 70 6.07 -5.42 -7.53
C ARG A 70 7.31 -4.62 -7.14
N LYS A 71 8.51 -5.05 -7.52
CA LYS A 71 9.72 -4.25 -7.29
C LYS A 71 9.73 -2.94 -8.10
N HIS A 72 8.98 -2.88 -9.21
CA HIS A 72 8.86 -1.71 -10.08
C HIS A 72 7.49 -1.04 -10.02
N SER A 73 6.58 -1.49 -9.14
CA SER A 73 5.18 -1.04 -9.11
C SER A 73 5.06 0.47 -8.90
N VAL A 74 5.93 1.07 -8.08
CA VAL A 74 5.95 2.53 -7.85
C VAL A 74 6.26 3.27 -9.14
N PHE A 75 7.30 2.85 -9.87
CA PHE A 75 7.67 3.46 -11.16
C PHE A 75 6.57 3.28 -12.21
N ILE A 76 6.01 2.07 -12.30
CA ILE A 76 4.91 1.78 -13.23
C ILE A 76 3.69 2.66 -12.89
N GLY A 77 3.30 2.73 -11.62
CA GLY A 77 2.21 3.58 -11.16
C GLY A 77 2.44 5.06 -11.45
N ALA A 78 3.65 5.55 -11.18
CA ALA A 78 4.05 6.92 -11.49
C ALA A 78 3.95 7.22 -13.00
N SER A 79 4.35 6.27 -13.87
CA SER A 79 4.25 6.45 -15.32
C SER A 79 2.80 6.55 -15.82
N PHE A 80 1.86 5.82 -15.20
CA PHE A 80 0.44 5.95 -15.50
C PHE A 80 -0.13 7.28 -15.03
N LEU A 81 0.21 7.69 -13.81
CA LEU A 81 -0.24 8.98 -13.28
C LEU A 81 0.32 10.15 -14.08
N ALA A 82 1.58 10.07 -14.51
CA ALA A 82 2.23 11.10 -15.31
C ALA A 82 1.52 11.35 -16.66
N LYS A 83 0.98 10.29 -17.30
CA LYS A 83 0.23 10.44 -18.57
C LYS A 83 -1.06 11.25 -18.41
N GLY A 84 -1.70 11.18 -17.26
CA GLY A 84 -2.96 11.86 -16.96
C GLY A 84 -2.80 13.13 -16.13
N ALA A 85 -1.58 13.45 -15.71
CA ALA A 85 -1.34 14.60 -14.84
C ALA A 85 -1.52 15.92 -15.61
N PRO A 86 -2.34 16.86 -15.11
CA PRO A 86 -2.47 18.18 -15.70
C PRO A 86 -1.17 18.96 -15.55
N ASN A 87 -0.97 19.96 -16.43
CA ASN A 87 0.30 20.72 -16.50
C ASN A 87 0.67 21.45 -15.21
N ASP A 88 -0.31 21.85 -14.40
CA ASP A 88 -0.10 22.52 -13.13
C ASP A 88 0.57 21.59 -12.07
N ARG A 89 0.55 20.29 -12.31
CA ARG A 89 1.22 19.29 -11.48
C ARG A 89 2.67 19.00 -11.86
N TRP A 90 3.17 19.66 -12.88
CA TRP A 90 4.56 19.55 -13.28
C TRP A 90 5.37 20.77 -12.86
N VAL A 91 6.61 20.56 -12.55
CA VAL A 91 7.59 21.64 -12.39
C VAL A 91 8.34 21.77 -13.72
N SER A 92 8.18 22.90 -14.38
CA SER A 92 8.91 23.15 -15.63
C SER A 92 10.39 23.42 -15.35
N ARG A 93 11.22 23.22 -16.36
CA ARG A 93 12.64 23.56 -16.26
C ARG A 93 12.85 25.04 -15.92
N GLN A 94 12.10 25.92 -16.53
CA GLN A 94 12.16 27.36 -16.27
C GLN A 94 11.76 27.67 -14.81
N GLU A 95 10.70 27.10 -14.30
CA GLU A 95 10.27 27.27 -12.90
C GLU A 95 11.34 26.76 -11.93
N TYR A 96 12.01 25.65 -12.25
CA TYR A 96 13.11 25.14 -11.42
C TYR A 96 14.35 26.04 -11.47
N GLU A 97 14.70 26.59 -12.64
CA GLU A 97 15.83 27.52 -12.79
C GLU A 97 15.59 28.83 -12.05
N GLU A 98 14.34 29.33 -11.99
CA GLU A 98 13.96 30.56 -11.26
C GLU A 98 13.85 30.37 -9.75
N LYS A 99 13.22 29.28 -9.29
CA LYS A 99 12.87 29.07 -7.88
C LYS A 99 13.75 28.04 -7.14
N GLY A 100 14.54 27.28 -7.88
CA GLY A 100 15.36 26.19 -7.35
C GLY A 100 14.53 25.16 -6.59
N VAL A 101 15.08 24.62 -5.53
CA VAL A 101 14.44 23.55 -4.70
C VAL A 101 13.10 23.99 -4.09
N LYS A 102 12.84 25.30 -3.96
CA LYS A 102 11.59 25.83 -3.40
C LYS A 102 10.35 25.46 -4.21
N CYS A 103 10.51 25.19 -5.53
CA CYS A 103 9.38 24.77 -6.37
C CYS A 103 8.79 23.41 -5.92
N ILE A 104 9.57 22.56 -5.23
CA ILE A 104 9.12 21.26 -4.74
C ILE A 104 8.21 21.43 -3.51
N GLN A 105 8.36 22.51 -2.75
CA GLN A 105 7.54 22.79 -1.58
C GLN A 105 6.05 23.02 -1.93
N LYS A 106 5.75 23.35 -3.19
CA LYS A 106 4.38 23.43 -3.70
C LYS A 106 3.54 22.17 -3.43
N TRP A 107 4.19 21.02 -3.23
CA TRP A 107 3.58 19.70 -3.05
C TRP A 107 3.81 19.13 -1.63
N SER A 108 4.45 19.87 -0.74
CA SER A 108 4.57 19.50 0.67
C SER A 108 3.25 19.80 1.38
N TYR A 109 2.64 18.78 1.91
CA TYR A 109 1.51 18.91 2.84
C TYR A 109 2.05 19.15 4.25
#